data_dd697d02cf18a142a9b7e5dcd28d0274
#
_entry.id   dd697d02cf18a142a9b7e5dcd28d0274
#
_cell.length_a   1.000
_cell.length_b   1.000
_cell.length_c   1.000
_cell.angle_alpha   90.00
_cell.angle_beta   90.00
_cell.angle_gamma   90.00
#
_symmetry.space_group_name_H-M   'P 1'
#
loop_
_entity.id
_entity.type
_entity.pdbx_description
1 polymer ?
#
loop_
_entity_poly.entity_id
_entity_poly.type
_entity_poly.pdbx_seq_one_letter_code
_entity_poly.pdbx_strand_id
1 'polypeptide(L)'
;MWALHFGSVSQGMSNEVPSSREEQALSHPLRIGRREITLSAQQSYRALIKKGFQPRSDVRPWPFKRPLDWGADPFRDRNWAFQLHAWRGIDPILAEFFHTGDKRFLREALAFALDWQRYHQNNKPAAFSWYDMASGLRAMRIALFLEASS
;
A
#
# COMPACT_ATOMS: atom_id res chain seq x y z
N MET A 1 17.47 -1.07 68.59
CA MET A 1 18.08 -1.91 67.52
C MET A 1 16.95 -2.50 66.70
N TRP A 2 16.57 -1.88 65.56
CA TRP A 2 15.50 -2.33 64.70
C TRP A 2 16.10 -2.71 63.35
N ALA A 3 16.06 -3.99 63.04
CA ALA A 3 16.49 -4.49 61.73
C ALA A 3 15.31 -4.47 60.75
N LEU A 4 15.41 -3.65 59.70
CA LEU A 4 14.47 -3.63 58.58
C LEU A 4 14.87 -4.70 57.58
N HIS A 5 14.00 -5.68 57.39
CA HIS A 5 14.11 -6.68 56.31
C HIS A 5 13.56 -6.05 55.03
N PHE A 6 14.46 -5.82 54.04
CA PHE A 6 14.04 -5.52 52.67
C PHE A 6 13.75 -6.84 51.94
N GLY A 7 12.47 -7.09 51.75
CA GLY A 7 12.02 -8.18 50.86
C GLY A 7 12.27 -7.77 49.41
N SER A 8 13.11 -8.54 48.72
CA SER A 8 13.32 -8.43 47.28
C SER A 8 12.11 -8.98 46.55
N VAL A 9 11.30 -8.13 45.93
CA VAL A 9 10.25 -8.54 44.98
C VAL A 9 10.90 -8.68 43.60
N SER A 10 11.26 -9.90 43.26
CA SER A 10 11.61 -10.27 41.90
C SER A 10 10.33 -10.32 41.06
N GLN A 11 10.02 -9.26 40.31
CA GLN A 11 9.03 -9.32 39.25
C GLN A 11 9.63 -10.08 38.07
N GLY A 12 9.26 -11.34 37.95
CA GLY A 12 9.48 -12.12 36.74
C GLY A 12 8.67 -11.50 35.59
N MET A 13 9.31 -10.78 34.69
CA MET A 13 8.73 -10.45 33.38
C MET A 13 8.62 -11.76 32.60
N SER A 14 7.42 -12.32 32.56
CA SER A 14 7.06 -13.42 31.67
C SER A 14 7.09 -12.84 30.24
N ASN A 15 8.12 -13.16 29.48
CA ASN A 15 8.10 -13.01 28.03
C ASN A 15 7.15 -14.08 27.48
N GLU A 16 5.86 -13.78 27.50
CA GLU A 16 4.88 -14.59 26.78
C GLU A 16 5.11 -14.39 25.29
N VAL A 17 5.62 -15.43 24.64
CA VAL A 17 5.63 -15.52 23.17
C VAL A 17 4.17 -15.53 22.73
N PRO A 18 3.75 -14.62 21.84
CA PRO A 18 2.37 -14.57 21.39
C PRO A 18 1.93 -15.93 20.85
N SER A 19 0.72 -16.35 21.20
CA SER A 19 0.19 -17.64 20.77
C SER A 19 0.00 -17.63 19.25
N SER A 20 0.14 -18.78 18.62
CA SER A 20 -0.05 -18.96 17.16
C SER A 20 -1.42 -18.44 16.65
N ARG A 21 -2.41 -18.36 17.54
CA ARG A 21 -3.72 -17.76 17.27
C ARG A 21 -3.70 -16.23 17.19
N GLU A 22 -2.90 -15.57 18.01
CA GLU A 22 -2.73 -14.11 17.99
C GLU A 22 -1.95 -13.67 16.77
N GLU A 23 -0.91 -14.39 16.38
CA GLU A 23 -0.21 -14.14 15.12
C GLU A 23 -1.11 -14.36 13.90
N GLN A 24 -1.96 -15.40 13.91
CA GLN A 24 -2.95 -15.62 12.85
C GLN A 24 -4.02 -14.52 12.81
N ALA A 25 -4.47 -13.99 13.95
CA ALA A 25 -5.43 -12.90 14.02
C ALA A 25 -4.84 -11.59 13.51
N LEU A 26 -3.59 -11.28 13.84
CA LEU A 26 -2.87 -10.09 13.35
C LEU A 26 -2.57 -10.15 11.85
N SER A 27 -2.35 -11.33 11.29
CA SER A 27 -2.09 -11.51 9.85
C SER A 27 -3.37 -11.45 8.98
N HIS A 28 -4.55 -11.59 9.58
CA HIS A 28 -5.81 -11.67 8.86
C HIS A 28 -6.16 -10.42 8.02
N PRO A 29 -6.02 -9.19 8.53
CA PRO A 29 -6.28 -7.98 7.74
C PRO A 29 -5.38 -7.85 6.51
N LEU A 30 -4.13 -8.24 6.64
CA LEU A 30 -3.14 -8.16 5.56
C LEU A 30 -3.40 -9.23 4.47
N ARG A 31 -3.87 -10.42 4.87
CA ARG A 31 -4.33 -11.43 3.91
C ARG A 31 -5.53 -10.96 3.09
N ILE A 32 -6.47 -10.25 3.72
CA ILE A 32 -7.61 -9.63 3.03
C ILE A 32 -7.09 -8.57 2.05
N GLY A 33 -6.19 -7.69 2.49
CA GLY A 33 -5.62 -6.65 1.65
C GLY A 33 -4.88 -7.20 0.42
N ARG A 34 -4.11 -8.28 0.57
CA ARG A 34 -3.46 -8.98 -0.57
C ARG A 34 -4.48 -9.52 -1.55
N ARG A 35 -5.53 -10.18 -1.06
CA ARG A 35 -6.61 -10.70 -1.89
C ARG A 35 -7.32 -9.58 -2.64
N GLU A 36 -7.64 -8.48 -1.96
CA GLU A 36 -8.26 -7.30 -2.56
C GLU A 36 -7.42 -6.72 -3.69
N ILE A 37 -6.12 -6.52 -3.47
CA ILE A 37 -5.22 -5.99 -4.50
C ILE A 37 -5.18 -6.93 -5.71
N THR A 38 -5.05 -8.22 -5.50
CA THR A 38 -5.02 -9.20 -6.59
C THR A 38 -6.32 -9.21 -7.39
N LEU A 39 -7.48 -9.11 -6.72
CA LEU A 39 -8.79 -9.07 -7.37
C LEU A 39 -9.09 -7.71 -8.03
N SER A 40 -8.58 -6.62 -7.46
CA SER A 40 -8.82 -5.26 -7.95
C SER A 40 -7.85 -4.82 -9.03
N ALA A 41 -6.76 -5.55 -9.23
CA ALA A 41 -5.82 -5.30 -10.33
C ALA A 41 -6.50 -5.59 -11.67
N GLN A 42 -7.11 -4.56 -12.25
CA GLN A 42 -7.91 -4.67 -13.48
C GLN A 42 -7.07 -4.93 -14.74
N GLN A 43 -5.76 -4.87 -14.61
CA GLN A 43 -4.81 -5.18 -15.67
C GLN A 43 -3.60 -5.92 -15.09
N SER A 44 -2.92 -6.70 -15.93
CA SER A 44 -1.68 -7.35 -15.54
C SER A 44 -0.51 -6.34 -15.48
N TYR A 45 0.55 -6.68 -14.74
CA TYR A 45 1.80 -5.92 -14.75
C TYR A 45 2.34 -5.73 -16.19
N ARG A 46 2.33 -6.77 -17.00
CA ARG A 46 2.75 -6.70 -18.40
C ARG A 46 1.92 -5.69 -19.21
N ALA A 47 0.61 -5.65 -19.00
CA ALA A 47 -0.26 -4.69 -19.69
C ALA A 47 0.01 -3.27 -19.21
N LEU A 48 0.23 -3.06 -17.91
CA LEU A 48 0.61 -1.76 -17.35
C LEU A 48 1.89 -1.22 -17.99
N ILE A 49 2.94 -2.03 -18.06
CA ILE A 49 4.23 -1.62 -18.63
C ILE A 49 4.13 -1.36 -20.14
N LYS A 50 3.39 -2.21 -20.86
CA LYS A 50 3.29 -2.11 -22.32
C LYS A 50 2.36 -0.98 -22.78
N LYS A 51 1.23 -0.80 -22.10
CA LYS A 51 0.15 0.10 -22.55
C LYS A 51 -0.01 1.34 -21.67
N GLY A 52 0.34 1.24 -20.37
CA GLY A 52 0.08 2.26 -19.37
C GLY A 52 -1.10 1.93 -18.47
N PHE A 53 -1.48 2.87 -17.63
CA PHE A 53 -2.56 2.74 -16.65
C PHE A 53 -3.93 2.79 -17.33
N GLN A 54 -4.71 1.76 -17.16
CA GLN A 54 -6.07 1.63 -17.68
C GLN A 54 -6.97 1.02 -16.60
N PRO A 55 -7.56 1.85 -15.71
CA PRO A 55 -8.38 1.36 -14.60
C PRO A 55 -9.74 0.80 -15.04
N ARG A 56 -10.17 1.12 -16.25
CA ARG A 56 -11.43 0.64 -16.83
C ARG A 56 -11.25 0.42 -18.34
N SER A 57 -12.00 -0.52 -18.89
CA SER A 57 -11.93 -0.87 -20.32
C SER A 57 -12.48 0.21 -21.25
N ASP A 58 -13.33 1.11 -20.74
CA ASP A 58 -13.96 2.22 -21.48
C ASP A 58 -13.09 3.47 -21.57
N VAL A 59 -11.92 3.49 -20.92
CA VAL A 59 -10.92 4.58 -21.05
C VAL A 59 -9.67 4.08 -21.75
N ARG A 60 -9.00 4.97 -22.46
CA ARG A 60 -7.73 4.65 -23.09
C ARG A 60 -6.61 4.48 -22.05
N PRO A 61 -5.62 3.62 -22.32
CA PRO A 61 -4.42 3.56 -21.50
C PRO A 61 -3.70 4.93 -21.45
N TRP A 62 -3.17 5.27 -20.29
CA TRP A 62 -2.42 6.49 -20.05
C TRP A 62 -0.99 6.15 -19.59
N PRO A 63 0.06 6.84 -20.08
CA PRO A 63 1.43 6.52 -19.73
C PRO A 63 1.66 6.50 -18.21
N PHE A 64 2.17 5.38 -17.70
CA PHE A 64 2.41 5.18 -16.27
C PHE A 64 3.91 5.02 -16.02
N LYS A 65 4.63 6.15 -16.07
CA LYS A 65 6.10 6.22 -15.91
C LYS A 65 6.47 7.32 -14.94
N ARG A 66 7.44 7.05 -14.08
CA ARG A 66 7.96 8.05 -13.13
C ARG A 66 8.99 8.98 -13.80
N PRO A 67 9.03 10.27 -13.46
CA PRO A 67 8.07 10.98 -12.58
C PRO A 67 6.71 11.11 -13.24
N LEU A 68 5.65 10.83 -12.45
CA LEU A 68 4.28 10.89 -12.95
C LEU A 68 3.67 12.28 -12.73
N ASP A 69 2.91 12.78 -13.70
CA ASP A 69 2.06 13.94 -13.48
C ASP A 69 0.79 13.52 -12.72
N TRP A 70 0.89 13.52 -11.40
CA TRP A 70 -0.23 13.17 -10.53
C TRP A 70 -1.38 14.19 -10.54
N GLY A 71 -1.18 15.36 -11.15
CA GLY A 71 -2.22 16.36 -11.38
C GLY A 71 -2.97 16.17 -12.69
N ALA A 72 -2.56 15.23 -13.54
CA ALA A 72 -3.18 14.99 -14.83
C ALA A 72 -4.63 14.53 -14.71
N ASP A 73 -5.48 15.07 -15.59
CA ASP A 73 -6.84 14.60 -15.82
C ASP A 73 -7.10 14.57 -17.34
N PRO A 74 -6.47 13.62 -18.06
CA PRO A 74 -6.48 13.59 -19.51
C PRO A 74 -7.85 13.27 -20.11
N PHE A 75 -8.76 12.73 -19.30
CA PHE A 75 -10.08 12.27 -19.75
C PHE A 75 -11.23 13.12 -19.18
N ARG A 76 -10.96 14.06 -18.28
CA ARG A 76 -11.95 14.79 -17.49
C ARG A 76 -12.96 13.86 -16.81
N ASP A 77 -12.41 12.76 -16.26
CA ASP A 77 -13.17 11.67 -15.67
C ASP A 77 -12.86 11.57 -14.19
N ARG A 78 -13.85 11.90 -13.36
CA ARG A 78 -13.73 11.88 -11.90
C ARG A 78 -13.37 10.50 -11.36
N ASN A 79 -13.91 9.43 -11.95
CA ASN A 79 -13.60 8.06 -11.53
C ASN A 79 -12.16 7.69 -11.89
N TRP A 80 -11.69 8.08 -13.08
CA TRP A 80 -10.30 7.86 -13.47
C TRP A 80 -9.34 8.59 -12.54
N ALA A 81 -9.60 9.86 -12.23
CA ALA A 81 -8.77 10.65 -11.30
C ALA A 81 -8.78 10.02 -9.89
N PHE A 82 -9.93 9.57 -9.40
CA PHE A 82 -10.02 8.81 -8.16
C PHE A 82 -9.17 7.54 -8.19
N GLN A 83 -9.27 6.72 -9.24
CA GLN A 83 -8.50 5.49 -9.39
C GLN A 83 -6.99 5.76 -9.39
N LEU A 84 -6.54 6.83 -10.04
CA LEU A 84 -5.15 7.26 -10.03
C LEU A 84 -4.67 7.56 -8.60
N HIS A 85 -5.41 8.41 -7.88
CA HIS A 85 -5.04 8.83 -6.51
C HIS A 85 -5.30 7.75 -5.45
N ALA A 86 -6.12 6.74 -5.73
CA ALA A 86 -6.25 5.54 -4.93
C ALA A 86 -5.10 4.53 -5.14
N TRP A 87 -4.11 4.87 -5.96
CA TRP A 87 -2.96 4.04 -6.32
C TRP A 87 -3.33 2.73 -7.03
N ARG A 88 -4.43 2.73 -7.79
CA ARG A 88 -4.84 1.54 -8.55
C ARG A 88 -3.83 1.14 -9.62
N GLY A 89 -3.02 2.07 -10.12
CA GLY A 89 -1.90 1.78 -11.02
C GLY A 89 -0.76 1.00 -10.36
N ILE A 90 -0.67 1.02 -9.02
CA ILE A 90 0.32 0.26 -8.26
C ILE A 90 -0.14 -1.19 -8.04
N ASP A 91 -1.45 -1.47 -8.06
CA ASP A 91 -2.01 -2.80 -7.80
C ASP A 91 -1.46 -3.91 -8.72
N PRO A 92 -1.31 -3.72 -10.03
CA PRO A 92 -0.70 -4.72 -10.90
C PRO A 92 0.74 -5.07 -10.51
N ILE A 93 1.50 -4.09 -10.01
CA ILE A 93 2.89 -4.27 -9.58
C ILE A 93 2.93 -5.06 -8.27
N LEU A 94 2.06 -4.73 -7.31
CA LEU A 94 1.93 -5.48 -6.06
C LEU A 94 1.40 -6.89 -6.29
N ALA A 95 0.45 -7.08 -7.20
CA ALA A 95 -0.06 -8.40 -7.56
C ALA A 95 1.05 -9.30 -8.13
N GLU A 96 1.94 -8.74 -8.96
CA GLU A 96 3.09 -9.46 -9.49
C GLU A 96 4.09 -9.82 -8.38
N PHE A 97 4.33 -8.91 -7.43
CA PHE A 97 5.12 -9.22 -6.24
C PHE A 97 4.52 -10.38 -5.44
N PHE A 98 3.22 -10.36 -5.17
CA PHE A 98 2.58 -11.45 -4.41
C PHE A 98 2.58 -12.78 -5.13
N HIS A 99 2.58 -12.74 -6.46
CA HIS A 99 2.65 -13.93 -7.29
C HIS A 99 4.07 -14.53 -7.34
N THR A 100 5.08 -13.69 -7.51
CA THR A 100 6.45 -14.14 -7.77
C THR A 100 7.35 -14.15 -6.53
N GLY A 101 7.04 -13.36 -5.49
CA GLY A 101 7.92 -13.09 -4.36
C GLY A 101 9.13 -12.20 -4.69
N ASP A 102 9.24 -11.73 -5.93
CA ASP A 102 10.38 -10.90 -6.36
C ASP A 102 10.30 -9.48 -5.81
N LYS A 103 11.18 -9.16 -4.90
CA LYS A 103 11.25 -7.85 -4.23
C LYS A 103 11.52 -6.67 -5.17
N ARG A 104 11.88 -6.89 -6.44
CA ARG A 104 11.98 -5.82 -7.43
C ARG A 104 10.63 -5.14 -7.66
N PHE A 105 9.55 -5.91 -7.72
CA PHE A 105 8.19 -5.37 -7.86
C PHE A 105 7.77 -4.58 -6.63
N LEU A 106 8.11 -5.04 -5.44
CA LEU A 106 7.84 -4.29 -4.21
C LEU A 106 8.54 -2.92 -4.21
N ARG A 107 9.82 -2.89 -4.60
CA ARG A 107 10.59 -1.63 -4.72
C ARG A 107 10.02 -0.71 -5.79
N GLU A 108 9.58 -1.26 -6.91
CA GLU A 108 8.93 -0.48 -7.98
C GLU A 108 7.62 0.14 -7.51
N ALA A 109 6.75 -0.64 -6.86
CA ALA A 109 5.49 -0.16 -6.29
C ALA A 109 5.73 0.95 -5.27
N LEU A 110 6.68 0.76 -4.35
CA LEU A 110 7.06 1.77 -3.36
C LEU A 110 7.60 3.05 -4.03
N ALA A 111 8.36 2.91 -5.12
CA ALA A 111 8.89 4.06 -5.85
C ALA A 111 7.79 4.93 -6.46
N PHE A 112 6.67 4.35 -6.93
CA PHE A 112 5.49 5.12 -7.35
C PHE A 112 4.79 5.81 -6.17
N ALA A 113 4.69 5.15 -5.02
CA ALA A 113 4.12 5.74 -3.82
C ALA A 113 4.94 6.96 -3.34
N LEU A 114 6.27 6.86 -3.35
CA LEU A 114 7.17 7.96 -3.01
C LEU A 114 7.14 9.08 -4.07
N ASP A 115 6.94 8.76 -5.34
CA ASP A 115 6.74 9.72 -6.42
C ASP A 115 5.46 10.55 -6.22
N TRP A 116 4.35 9.90 -5.82
CA TRP A 116 3.11 10.55 -5.44
C TRP A 116 3.30 11.50 -4.24
N GLN A 117 4.00 11.05 -3.21
CA GLN A 117 4.29 11.87 -2.03
C GLN A 117 5.10 13.12 -2.41
N ARG A 118 6.17 12.93 -3.19
CA ARG A 118 7.04 14.03 -3.65
C ARG A 118 6.26 15.05 -4.48
N TYR A 119 5.39 14.59 -5.37
CA TYR A 119 4.53 15.47 -6.14
C TYR A 119 3.67 16.36 -5.23
N HIS A 120 3.00 15.79 -4.23
CA HIS A 120 2.09 16.52 -3.35
C HIS A 120 2.80 17.39 -2.28
N GLN A 121 4.09 17.17 -2.03
CA GLN A 121 4.90 18.08 -1.22
C GLN A 121 5.25 19.38 -1.98
N ASN A 122 5.31 19.33 -3.29
CA ASN A 122 5.79 20.43 -4.13
C ASN A 122 4.68 21.10 -4.98
N ASN A 123 3.48 20.55 -4.97
CA ASN A 123 2.36 21.02 -5.79
C ASN A 123 1.09 21.18 -4.95
N LYS A 124 0.15 21.98 -5.44
CA LYS A 124 -1.20 22.03 -4.87
C LYS A 124 -1.86 20.66 -4.94
N PRO A 125 -2.70 20.30 -3.96
CA PRO A 125 -3.43 19.03 -4.01
C PRO A 125 -4.22 18.90 -5.30
N ALA A 126 -4.05 17.78 -6.00
CA ALA A 126 -4.90 17.44 -7.14
C ALA A 126 -6.30 17.04 -6.68
N ALA A 127 -7.28 17.13 -7.57
CA ALA A 127 -8.62 16.63 -7.30
C ALA A 127 -8.57 15.14 -6.89
N PHE A 128 -9.33 14.76 -5.88
CA PHE A 128 -9.38 13.40 -5.30
C PHE A 128 -8.11 12.90 -4.58
N SER A 129 -7.01 13.67 -4.57
CA SER A 129 -5.78 13.23 -3.88
C SER A 129 -5.98 12.98 -2.38
N TRP A 130 -6.86 13.74 -1.74
CA TRP A 130 -7.19 13.62 -0.31
C TRP A 130 -8.65 13.19 -0.06
N TYR A 131 -9.31 12.65 -1.07
CA TYR A 131 -10.64 12.07 -0.90
C TYR A 131 -10.57 10.86 0.05
N ASP A 132 -11.50 10.76 1.00
CA ASP A 132 -11.46 9.81 2.11
C ASP A 132 -11.23 8.36 1.66
N MET A 133 -11.97 7.92 0.66
CA MET A 133 -11.82 6.57 0.12
C MET A 133 -10.46 6.36 -0.53
N ALA A 134 -9.93 7.34 -1.27
CA ALA A 134 -8.59 7.24 -1.85
C ALA A 134 -7.52 7.16 -0.75
N SER A 135 -7.68 7.95 0.31
CA SER A 135 -6.79 7.92 1.48
C SER A 135 -6.81 6.57 2.18
N GLY A 136 -7.99 5.99 2.39
CA GLY A 136 -8.15 4.66 2.97
C GLY A 136 -7.51 3.56 2.14
N LEU A 137 -7.69 3.61 0.81
CA LEU A 137 -7.07 2.65 -0.10
C LEU A 137 -5.54 2.77 -0.15
N ARG A 138 -4.98 3.98 -0.04
CA ARG A 138 -3.52 4.18 0.11
C ARG A 138 -3.01 3.65 1.44
N ALA A 139 -3.72 3.91 2.54
CA ALA A 139 -3.35 3.43 3.86
C ALA A 139 -3.23 1.89 3.89
N MET A 140 -4.16 1.19 3.26
CA MET A 140 -4.07 -0.27 3.11
C MET A 140 -2.80 -0.70 2.37
N ARG A 141 -2.42 -0.01 1.29
CA ARG A 141 -1.20 -0.32 0.53
C ARG A 141 0.07 -0.02 1.31
N ILE A 142 0.06 1.05 2.10
CA ILE A 142 1.17 1.37 3.01
C ILE A 142 1.36 0.25 4.04
N ALA A 143 0.27 -0.25 4.62
CA ALA A 143 0.34 -1.38 5.54
C ALA A 143 0.95 -2.64 4.89
N LEU A 144 0.60 -2.92 3.63
CA LEU A 144 1.19 -4.02 2.87
C LEU A 144 2.68 -3.81 2.58
N PHE A 145 3.12 -2.57 2.29
CA PHE A 145 4.54 -2.27 2.15
C PHE A 145 5.31 -2.52 3.43
N LEU A 146 4.78 -2.11 4.58
CA LEU A 146 5.41 -2.31 5.88
C LEU A 146 5.52 -3.80 6.21
N GLU A 147 4.47 -4.58 6.00
CA GLU A 147 4.50 -6.02 6.20
C GLU A 147 5.53 -6.72 5.30
N ALA A 148 5.52 -6.39 4.01
CA ALA A 148 6.40 -7.02 3.04
C ALA A 148 7.88 -6.63 3.19
N SER A 149 8.16 -5.58 3.97
CA SER A 149 9.51 -5.09 4.28
C SER A 149 10.08 -5.67 5.58
N SER A 150 9.25 -6.29 6.39
CA SER A 150 9.63 -6.97 7.64
C SER A 150 10.20 -8.35 7.33
#